data_bb24a35118ce7545a90892b65a32d97e
#
_entry.id   bb24a35118ce7545a90892b65a32d97e
#
_cell.length_a   1.000
_cell.length_b   1.000
_cell.length_c   1.000
_cell.angle_alpha   90.00
_cell.angle_beta   90.00
_cell.angle_gamma   90.00
#
_symmetry.space_group_name_H-M   'P 1'
#
loop_
_entity.id
_entity.type
_entity.pdbx_description
1 polymer ?
#
loop_
_entity_poly.entity_id
_entity_poly.type
_entity_poly.pdbx_seq_one_letter_code
_entity_poly.pdbx_strand_id
1 'polypeptide(L)'
;MVQETTRFTRFPVKLKSGETVNSLNRYKNDIGIQLEANGEILIDHIKGTSYISVDIPFADSGKSIGLLENLPILDSSKGKLDVIAGQMPDGKMEILDISKAPHVLIAGTTGSGKTIFLYSIIVSLLHKYPMQDLEFLIVDPKP
;
A
#
# COMPACT_ATOMS: atom_id res chain seq x y z
N MET A 1 15.24 12.42 3.46
CA MET A 1 14.16 13.42 3.39
C MET A 1 12.90 12.75 3.95
N VAL A 2 12.18 13.42 4.84
CA VAL A 2 10.90 12.93 5.38
C VAL A 2 9.91 12.85 4.24
N GLN A 3 9.10 11.79 4.20
CA GLN A 3 8.10 11.55 3.16
C GLN A 3 6.71 11.50 3.82
N GLU A 4 5.81 12.35 3.36
CA GLU A 4 4.41 12.33 3.78
C GLU A 4 3.58 11.55 2.76
N THR A 5 2.82 10.59 3.26
CA THR A 5 1.84 9.84 2.48
C THR A 5 0.42 10.26 2.88
N THR A 6 -0.58 9.60 2.32
CA THR A 6 -1.97 9.82 2.73
C THR A 6 -2.34 9.22 4.09
N ARG A 7 -1.52 8.32 4.64
CA ARG A 7 -1.84 7.58 5.89
C ARG A 7 -0.78 7.67 6.96
N PHE A 8 0.45 7.99 6.63
CA PHE A 8 1.55 8.05 7.58
C PHE A 8 2.65 8.99 7.10
N THR A 9 3.47 9.46 8.03
CA THR A 9 4.74 10.13 7.73
C THR A 9 5.87 9.11 7.88
N ARG A 10 6.70 8.99 6.84
CA ARG A 10 7.89 8.15 6.83
C ARG A 10 9.13 8.94 7.18
N PHE A 11 9.83 8.50 8.20
CA PHE A 11 11.12 9.03 8.61
C PHE A 11 12.23 8.04 8.24
N PRO A 12 13.07 8.33 7.22
CA PRO A 12 14.24 7.52 6.96
C PRO A 12 15.31 7.80 8.03
N VAL A 13 15.72 6.75 8.73
CA VAL A 13 16.69 6.81 9.85
C VAL A 13 17.89 5.95 9.51
N LYS A 14 19.08 6.43 9.79
CA LYS A 14 20.32 5.65 9.69
C LYS A 14 20.74 5.21 11.08
N LEU A 15 20.87 3.90 11.26
CA LEU A 15 21.34 3.34 12.52
C LEU A 15 22.84 3.66 12.71
N LYS A 16 23.24 3.92 13.96
CA LYS A 16 24.65 4.01 14.33
C LYS A 16 25.31 2.63 14.29
N SER A 17 26.62 2.62 14.17
CA SER A 17 27.39 1.37 14.24
C SER A 17 27.13 0.63 15.55
N GLY A 18 26.75 -0.64 15.45
CA GLY A 18 26.40 -1.47 16.62
C GLY A 18 24.91 -1.49 16.98
N GLU A 19 24.08 -0.62 16.40
CA GLU A 19 22.63 -0.66 16.59
C GLU A 19 21.96 -1.58 15.54
N THR A 20 20.84 -2.18 15.93
CA THR A 20 20.06 -3.07 15.08
C THR A 20 18.61 -2.60 14.96
N VAL A 21 17.91 -3.04 13.92
CA VAL A 21 16.46 -2.79 13.78
C VAL A 21 15.68 -3.34 15.00
N ASN A 22 16.12 -4.48 15.53
CA ASN A 22 15.50 -5.07 16.72
C ASN A 22 15.65 -4.20 17.98
N SER A 23 16.77 -3.46 18.12
CA SER A 23 16.91 -2.52 19.23
C SER A 23 15.91 -1.38 19.15
N LEU A 24 15.65 -0.87 17.94
CA LEU A 24 14.67 0.19 17.72
C LEU A 24 13.22 -0.32 17.88
N ASN A 25 12.94 -1.55 17.47
CA ASN A 25 11.62 -2.16 17.63
C ASN A 25 11.18 -2.26 19.10
N ARG A 26 12.11 -2.34 20.06
CA ARG A 26 11.79 -2.33 21.51
C ARG A 26 11.16 -1.02 21.96
N TYR A 27 11.53 0.09 21.33
CA TYR A 27 11.01 1.43 21.65
C TYR A 27 9.78 1.83 20.83
N LYS A 28 9.30 0.95 19.98
CA LYS A 28 8.19 1.21 19.06
C LYS A 28 6.94 1.73 19.78
N ASN A 29 6.56 1.09 20.90
CA ASN A 29 5.41 1.49 21.69
C ASN A 29 5.64 2.83 22.40
N ASP A 30 6.83 3.04 22.95
CA ASP A 30 7.17 4.28 23.64
C ASP A 30 7.18 5.47 22.68
N ILE A 31 7.72 5.27 21.48
CA ILE A 31 7.67 6.27 20.40
C ILE A 31 6.21 6.56 20.00
N GLY A 32 5.38 5.53 19.88
CA GLY A 32 3.96 5.67 19.56
C GLY A 32 3.21 6.51 20.60
N ILE A 33 3.45 6.25 21.87
CA ILE A 33 2.83 6.99 22.97
C ILE A 33 3.30 8.45 22.99
N GLN A 34 4.62 8.70 22.85
CA GLN A 34 5.17 10.05 22.89
C GLN A 34 4.73 10.93 21.72
N LEU A 35 4.47 10.31 20.57
CA LEU A 35 4.02 11.00 19.35
C LEU A 35 2.49 10.99 19.19
N GLU A 36 1.77 10.47 20.19
CA GLU A 36 0.31 10.34 20.13
C GLU A 36 -0.17 9.67 18.83
N ALA A 37 0.61 8.69 18.35
CA ALA A 37 0.36 8.04 17.07
C ALA A 37 -0.97 7.29 17.11
N ASN A 38 -1.82 7.53 16.11
CA ASN A 38 -3.14 6.90 16.00
C ASN A 38 -3.07 5.52 15.33
N GLY A 39 -2.15 4.69 15.76
CA GLY A 39 -1.97 3.34 15.25
C GLY A 39 -0.57 2.81 15.50
N GLU A 40 -0.32 1.61 15.00
CA GLU A 40 0.96 0.95 15.18
C GLU A 40 2.04 1.58 14.29
N ILE A 41 3.14 2.04 14.90
CA ILE A 41 4.33 2.49 14.17
C ILE A 41 4.95 1.28 13.44
N LEU A 42 5.27 1.44 12.17
CA LEU A 42 5.98 0.43 11.41
C LEU A 42 7.46 0.81 11.29
N ILE A 43 8.32 -0.17 11.48
CA ILE A 43 9.77 -0.01 11.34
C ILE A 43 10.25 -1.09 10.38
N ASP A 44 10.80 -0.69 9.23
CA ASP A 44 11.23 -1.62 8.19
C ASP A 44 12.48 -1.12 7.46
N HIS A 45 13.12 -2.00 6.71
CA HIS A 45 14.28 -1.66 5.90
C HIS A 45 13.85 -1.04 4.56
N ILE A 46 14.43 0.10 4.20
CA ILE A 46 14.21 0.69 2.87
C ILE A 46 15.13 -0.03 1.87
N LYS A 47 14.53 -0.90 1.05
CA LYS A 47 15.25 -1.74 0.08
C LYS A 47 16.21 -0.91 -0.79
N GLY A 48 17.42 -1.43 -0.98
CA GLY A 48 18.45 -0.77 -1.78
C GLY A 48 19.16 0.39 -1.11
N THR A 49 18.94 0.60 0.19
CA THR A 49 19.56 1.68 0.96
C THR A 49 20.13 1.18 2.29
N SER A 50 20.93 2.01 2.98
CA SER A 50 21.38 1.77 4.34
C SER A 50 20.44 2.41 5.39
N TYR A 51 19.25 2.80 4.98
CA TYR A 51 18.25 3.42 5.84
C TYR A 51 17.16 2.43 6.24
N ILE A 52 16.61 2.64 7.41
CA ILE A 52 15.34 2.05 7.86
C ILE A 52 14.27 3.13 7.79
N SER A 53 13.02 2.74 7.59
CA SER A 53 11.87 3.63 7.75
C SER A 53 11.28 3.48 9.14
N VAL A 54 10.90 4.61 9.72
CA VAL A 54 9.98 4.70 10.86
C VAL A 54 8.73 5.37 10.34
N ASP A 55 7.65 4.62 10.19
CA ASP A 55 6.40 5.08 9.61
C ASP A 55 5.40 5.34 10.73
N ILE A 56 5.01 6.60 10.90
CA ILE A 56 4.12 7.07 11.96
C ILE A 56 2.76 7.35 11.36
N PRO A 57 1.71 6.58 11.70
CA PRO A 57 0.37 6.78 11.15
C PRO A 57 -0.25 8.09 11.64
N PHE A 58 -1.00 8.76 10.77
CA PHE A 58 -1.77 9.94 11.13
C PHE A 58 -3.00 9.57 11.97
N ALA A 59 -3.41 10.52 12.82
CA ALA A 59 -4.68 10.44 13.55
C ALA A 59 -5.89 10.48 12.58
N ASP A 60 -5.76 11.24 11.51
CA ASP A 60 -6.77 11.34 10.46
C ASP A 60 -6.14 10.92 9.13
N SER A 61 -6.63 9.82 8.56
CA SER A 61 -6.20 9.31 7.26
C SER A 61 -6.74 10.14 6.07
N GLY A 62 -6.78 11.43 6.25
CA GLY A 62 -7.49 12.52 5.59
C GLY A 62 -7.50 12.61 4.07
N LYS A 63 -6.73 11.89 3.30
CA LYS A 63 -6.81 11.99 1.83
C LYS A 63 -6.99 10.61 1.22
N SER A 64 -8.18 10.36 0.66
CA SER A 64 -8.38 9.22 -0.24
C SER A 64 -7.63 9.46 -1.55
N ILE A 65 -7.03 8.41 -2.09
CA ILE A 65 -6.42 8.44 -3.42
C ILE A 65 -7.52 8.09 -4.41
N GLY A 66 -7.85 9.04 -5.30
CA GLY A 66 -8.84 8.81 -6.35
C GLY A 66 -8.37 7.75 -7.34
N LEU A 67 -9.11 6.66 -7.47
CA LEU A 67 -8.78 5.61 -8.44
C LEU A 67 -8.89 6.13 -9.87
N LEU A 68 -10.00 6.80 -10.20
CA LEU A 68 -10.28 7.27 -11.56
C LEU A 68 -9.21 8.22 -12.10
N GLU A 69 -8.67 9.08 -11.26
CA GLU A 69 -7.61 10.02 -11.61
C GLU A 69 -6.29 9.32 -11.96
N ASN A 70 -6.09 8.10 -11.44
CA ASN A 70 -4.87 7.33 -11.62
C ASN A 70 -4.98 6.21 -12.66
N LEU A 71 -6.17 5.90 -13.16
CA LEU A 71 -6.37 4.87 -14.19
C LEU A 71 -5.50 5.05 -15.45
N PRO A 72 -5.27 6.28 -15.97
CA PRO A 72 -4.46 6.47 -17.17
C PRO A 72 -3.01 5.95 -17.06
N ILE A 73 -2.50 5.72 -15.84
CA ILE A 73 -1.15 5.15 -15.66
C ILE A 73 -1.07 3.71 -16.20
N LEU A 74 -2.21 3.01 -16.24
CA LEU A 74 -2.31 1.65 -16.76
C LEU A 74 -2.11 1.58 -18.27
N ASP A 75 -2.38 2.66 -19.02
CA ASP A 75 -2.26 2.68 -20.47
C ASP A 75 -0.81 2.46 -20.93
N SER A 76 0.14 2.89 -20.09
CA SER A 76 1.58 2.71 -20.33
C SER A 76 2.16 1.43 -19.74
N SER A 77 1.41 0.70 -18.92
CA SER A 77 1.88 -0.52 -18.26
C SER A 77 1.88 -1.71 -19.23
N LYS A 78 2.83 -2.64 -19.03
CA LYS A 78 3.10 -3.73 -19.99
C LYS A 78 2.78 -5.13 -19.47
N GLY A 79 2.17 -5.25 -18.30
CA GLY A 79 1.72 -6.53 -17.76
C GLY A 79 0.48 -7.05 -18.48
N LYS A 80 0.20 -8.34 -18.31
CA LYS A 80 -0.97 -9.00 -18.93
C LYS A 80 -2.28 -8.70 -18.21
N LEU A 81 -2.25 -8.52 -16.88
CA LEU A 81 -3.42 -8.18 -16.07
C LEU A 81 -2.99 -7.15 -15.00
N ASP A 82 -2.65 -5.95 -15.47
CA ASP A 82 -2.19 -4.87 -14.60
C ASP A 82 -3.34 -4.20 -13.86
N VAL A 83 -3.17 -4.03 -12.56
CA VAL A 83 -4.11 -3.35 -11.68
C VAL A 83 -3.39 -2.35 -10.78
N ILE A 84 -4.07 -1.29 -10.36
CA ILE A 84 -3.54 -0.34 -9.39
C ILE A 84 -3.68 -0.94 -7.99
N ALA A 85 -2.57 -1.16 -7.32
CA ALA A 85 -2.53 -1.67 -5.94
C ALA A 85 -2.66 -0.56 -4.89
N GLY A 86 -2.24 0.64 -5.22
CA GLY A 86 -2.26 1.78 -4.31
C GLY A 86 -1.09 2.73 -4.56
N GLN A 87 -0.84 3.62 -3.60
CA GLN A 87 0.25 4.57 -3.66
C GLN A 87 1.37 4.19 -2.71
N MET A 88 2.58 4.18 -3.23
CA MET A 88 3.80 3.97 -2.46
C MET A 88 4.13 5.21 -1.61
N PRO A 89 4.94 5.08 -0.54
CA PRO A 89 5.34 6.20 0.30
C PRO A 89 6.07 7.33 -0.42
N ASP A 90 6.65 7.05 -1.59
CA ASP A 90 7.31 8.05 -2.44
C ASP A 90 6.32 8.79 -3.37
N GLY A 91 5.02 8.54 -3.22
CA GLY A 91 3.95 9.14 -4.00
C GLY A 91 3.64 8.45 -5.33
N LYS A 92 4.43 7.46 -5.74
CA LYS A 92 4.19 6.72 -6.98
C LYS A 92 3.08 5.69 -6.83
N MET A 93 2.33 5.49 -7.90
CA MET A 93 1.34 4.41 -7.95
C MET A 93 2.03 3.06 -8.16
N GLU A 94 1.65 2.08 -7.34
CA GLU A 94 2.09 0.69 -7.48
C GLU A 94 1.13 -0.04 -8.40
N ILE A 95 1.69 -0.67 -9.44
CA ILE A 95 0.96 -1.49 -10.40
C ILE A 95 1.37 -2.95 -10.20
N LEU A 96 0.38 -3.80 -10.03
CA LEU A 96 0.56 -5.25 -9.93
C LEU A 96 0.04 -5.93 -11.18
N ASP A 97 0.87 -6.78 -11.79
CA ASP A 97 0.42 -7.72 -12.82
C ASP A 97 -0.08 -9.00 -12.13
N ILE A 98 -1.39 -9.10 -11.93
CA ILE A 98 -2.00 -10.24 -11.25
C ILE A 98 -1.94 -11.53 -12.07
N SER A 99 -1.61 -11.47 -13.36
CA SER A 99 -1.40 -12.69 -14.17
C SER A 99 -0.19 -13.50 -13.72
N LYS A 100 0.74 -12.89 -13.00
CA LYS A 100 1.93 -13.57 -12.45
C LYS A 100 1.68 -14.27 -11.14
N ALA A 101 0.52 -14.04 -10.51
CA ALA A 101 0.13 -14.67 -9.27
C ALA A 101 -0.93 -15.75 -9.56
N PRO A 102 -0.66 -17.04 -9.31
CA PRO A 102 -1.66 -18.11 -9.53
C PRO A 102 -2.89 -17.92 -8.63
N HIS A 103 -2.71 -17.34 -7.46
CA HIS A 103 -3.76 -16.99 -6.50
C HIS A 103 -3.42 -15.69 -5.80
N VAL A 104 -4.44 -14.88 -5.50
CA VAL A 104 -4.32 -13.65 -4.71
C VAL A 104 -5.27 -13.73 -3.53
N LEU A 105 -4.74 -13.62 -2.31
CA LEU A 105 -5.53 -13.55 -1.09
C LEU A 105 -5.59 -12.10 -0.61
N ILE A 106 -6.83 -11.58 -0.43
CA ILE A 106 -7.08 -10.26 0.15
C ILE A 106 -7.70 -10.45 1.53
N ALA A 107 -6.97 -10.12 2.57
CA ALA A 107 -7.40 -10.28 3.96
C ALA A 107 -7.30 -8.97 4.75
N GLY A 108 -8.09 -8.86 5.81
CA GLY A 108 -8.10 -7.69 6.69
C GLY A 108 -9.35 -7.69 7.58
N THR A 109 -9.36 -6.84 8.60
CA THR A 109 -10.49 -6.65 9.51
C THR A 109 -11.68 -5.98 8.83
N THR A 110 -12.84 -5.97 9.47
CA THR A 110 -14.02 -5.21 8.99
C THR A 110 -13.66 -3.73 8.90
N GLY A 111 -14.04 -3.08 7.81
CA GLY A 111 -13.73 -1.66 7.58
C GLY A 111 -12.30 -1.39 7.04
N SER A 112 -11.45 -2.39 6.87
CA SER A 112 -10.08 -2.20 6.38
C SER A 112 -9.96 -1.84 4.89
N GLY A 113 -11.08 -1.83 4.14
CA GLY A 113 -11.09 -1.48 2.72
C GLY A 113 -10.95 -2.66 1.76
N LYS A 114 -11.07 -3.93 2.20
CA LYS A 114 -10.98 -5.11 1.32
C LYS A 114 -11.88 -5.02 0.08
N THR A 115 -13.15 -4.68 0.29
CA THR A 115 -14.13 -4.56 -0.80
C THR A 115 -13.78 -3.41 -1.76
N ILE A 116 -13.30 -2.29 -1.23
CA ILE A 116 -12.85 -1.16 -2.04
C ILE A 116 -11.63 -1.56 -2.88
N PHE A 117 -10.69 -2.31 -2.30
CA PHE A 117 -9.54 -2.82 -3.03
C PHE A 117 -9.95 -3.83 -4.13
N LEU A 118 -10.92 -4.70 -3.86
CA LEU A 118 -11.48 -5.59 -4.88
C LEU A 118 -12.12 -4.80 -6.04
N TYR A 119 -12.88 -3.76 -5.72
CA TYR A 119 -13.45 -2.88 -6.75
C TYR A 119 -12.36 -2.16 -7.55
N SER A 120 -11.28 -1.73 -6.92
CA SER A 120 -10.16 -1.10 -7.65
C SER A 120 -9.48 -2.07 -8.62
N ILE A 121 -9.37 -3.35 -8.28
CA ILE A 121 -8.90 -4.39 -9.19
C ILE A 121 -9.84 -4.51 -10.41
N ILE A 122 -11.14 -4.69 -10.17
CA ILE A 122 -12.15 -4.85 -11.23
C ILE A 122 -12.15 -3.62 -12.15
N VAL A 123 -12.20 -2.41 -11.58
CA VAL A 123 -12.21 -1.17 -12.36
C VAL A 123 -10.91 -0.98 -13.14
N SER A 124 -9.76 -1.31 -12.58
CA SER A 124 -8.47 -1.27 -13.28
C SER A 124 -8.48 -2.17 -14.53
N LEU A 125 -8.98 -3.39 -14.39
CA LEU A 125 -9.06 -4.35 -15.49
C LEU A 125 -10.06 -3.89 -16.55
N LEU A 126 -11.25 -3.42 -16.15
CA LEU A 126 -12.26 -2.89 -17.08
C LEU A 126 -11.81 -1.64 -17.83
N HIS A 127 -10.94 -0.82 -17.21
CA HIS A 127 -10.35 0.34 -17.88
C HIS A 127 -9.35 -0.08 -18.96
N LYS A 128 -8.49 -1.05 -18.67
CA LYS A 128 -7.36 -1.39 -19.53
C LYS A 128 -7.70 -2.38 -20.63
N TYR A 129 -8.63 -3.31 -20.40
CA TYR A 129 -8.90 -4.42 -21.31
C TYR A 129 -10.29 -4.33 -21.90
N PRO A 130 -10.44 -4.55 -23.21
CA PRO A 130 -11.76 -4.59 -23.85
C PRO A 130 -12.55 -5.83 -23.39
N MET A 131 -13.87 -5.76 -23.46
CA MET A 131 -14.77 -6.82 -22.99
C MET A 131 -14.58 -8.18 -23.69
N GLN A 132 -14.04 -8.19 -24.89
CA GLN A 132 -13.73 -9.43 -25.62
C GLN A 132 -12.51 -10.19 -25.11
N ASP A 133 -11.64 -9.50 -24.37
CA ASP A 133 -10.38 -10.07 -23.85
C ASP A 133 -10.46 -10.38 -22.37
N LEU A 134 -11.58 -10.03 -21.70
CA LEU A 134 -11.73 -10.13 -20.26
C LEU A 134 -13.10 -10.68 -19.87
N GLU A 135 -13.10 -11.76 -19.08
CA GLU A 135 -14.29 -12.32 -18.46
C GLU A 135 -14.10 -12.43 -16.95
N PHE A 136 -15.16 -12.11 -16.20
CA PHE A 136 -15.18 -12.24 -14.75
C PHE A 136 -16.13 -13.36 -14.32
N LEU A 137 -15.65 -14.28 -13.49
CA LEU A 137 -16.49 -15.18 -12.73
C LEU A 137 -16.46 -14.75 -11.25
N ILE A 138 -17.58 -14.24 -10.76
CA ILE A 138 -17.69 -13.71 -9.40
C ILE A 138 -18.64 -14.60 -8.60
N VAL A 139 -18.16 -15.08 -7.43
CA VAL A 139 -18.98 -15.81 -6.47
C VAL A 139 -19.01 -15.02 -5.16
N ASP A 140 -20.16 -14.44 -4.81
CA ASP A 140 -20.36 -13.75 -3.53
C ASP A 140 -21.41 -14.51 -2.72
N PRO A 141 -20.98 -15.26 -1.66
CA PRO A 141 -21.90 -16.04 -0.83
C PRO A 141 -22.66 -15.19 0.20
N LYS A 142 -22.46 -13.88 0.23
CA LYS A 142 -23.21 -13.01 1.13
C LYS A 142 -24.63 -12.83 0.63
N PRO A 143 -25.63 -12.93 1.52
CA PRO A 143 -27.02 -12.62 1.18
C PRO A 143 -27.22 -11.14 0.92
#